data_4a48b97567d31d4d4e8a2ab747732bb0
#
_entry.id   4a48b97567d31d4d4e8a2ab747732bb0
#
_cell.length_a   1.000
_cell.length_b   1.000
_cell.length_c   1.000
_cell.angle_alpha   90.00
_cell.angle_beta   90.00
_cell.angle_gamma   90.00
#
_symmetry.space_group_name_H-M   'P 1'
#
loop_
_entity.id
_entity.type
_entity.pdbx_description
1 polymer ?
#
loop_
_entity_poly.entity_id
_entity_poly.type
_entity_poly.pdbx_seq_one_letter_code
_entity_poly.pdbx_strand_id
1 'polypeptide(L)'
;DPTIIPFAAGNPDVATFPMEEVQKISAEIFANEPVTALQYGVTEGYTPLRNRLTKFIKDRYNIGRDFDSLIISSGAQQVMDLATKALCDLGDTVICECPSFIGSLNCFRSYGCKLAGVPVEADGMNIEK
;
A
#
# COMPACT_ATOMS: atom_id res chain seq x y z
N ASP A 1 10.22 18.04 -21.76
CA ASP A 1 9.76 19.36 -22.12
C ASP A 1 9.24 20.07 -20.85
N PRO A 2 9.84 21.19 -20.39
CA PRO A 2 9.45 21.87 -19.17
C PRO A 2 8.08 22.54 -19.22
N THR A 3 7.45 22.60 -20.39
CA THR A 3 6.11 23.18 -20.56
C THR A 3 4.99 22.16 -20.33
N ILE A 4 5.32 20.87 -20.24
CA ILE A 4 4.35 19.80 -20.02
C ILE A 4 4.17 19.58 -18.51
N ILE A 5 2.94 19.70 -18.03
CA ILE A 5 2.57 19.32 -16.68
C ILE A 5 2.13 17.84 -16.71
N PRO A 6 2.93 16.90 -16.22
CA PRO A 6 2.59 15.48 -16.28
C PRO A 6 1.61 15.10 -15.16
N PHE A 7 0.50 14.47 -15.54
CA PHE A 7 -0.45 13.83 -14.60
C PHE A 7 -0.33 12.31 -14.60
N ALA A 8 0.66 11.76 -15.32
CA ALA A 8 0.80 10.30 -15.50
C ALA A 8 1.44 9.57 -14.32
N ALA A 9 2.11 10.28 -13.43
CA ALA A 9 2.79 9.70 -12.25
C ALA A 9 2.46 10.52 -11.00
N GLY A 10 2.07 9.84 -9.93
CA GLY A 10 1.77 10.46 -8.64
C GLY A 10 3.04 10.65 -7.78
N ASN A 11 4.07 11.28 -8.33
CA ASN A 11 5.30 11.54 -7.60
C ASN A 11 5.07 12.64 -6.56
N PRO A 12 5.42 12.40 -5.27
CA PRO A 12 5.37 13.46 -4.27
C PRO A 12 6.30 14.62 -4.61
N ASP A 13 5.93 15.82 -4.17
CA ASP A 13 6.81 16.98 -4.30
C ASP A 13 8.05 16.79 -3.43
N VAL A 14 9.22 16.94 -4.02
CA VAL A 14 10.53 16.79 -3.35
C VAL A 14 10.66 17.74 -2.14
N ALA A 15 10.03 18.92 -2.20
CA ALA A 15 10.04 19.90 -1.10
C ALA A 15 9.30 19.39 0.17
N THR A 16 8.47 18.35 0.04
CA THR A 16 7.75 17.75 1.19
C THR A 16 8.51 16.63 1.87
N PHE A 17 9.69 16.25 1.39
CA PHE A 17 10.46 15.16 1.97
C PHE A 17 11.05 15.57 3.33
N PRO A 18 10.79 14.82 4.42
CA PRO A 18 11.31 15.13 5.75
C PRO A 18 12.76 14.69 5.88
N MET A 19 13.66 15.29 5.12
CA MET A 19 15.05 14.84 4.98
C MET A 19 15.85 14.93 6.28
N GLU A 20 15.65 15.98 7.08
CA GLU A 20 16.36 16.17 8.33
C GLU A 20 15.97 15.10 9.36
N GLU A 21 14.66 14.83 9.48
CA GLU A 21 14.15 13.79 10.37
C GLU A 21 14.63 12.41 9.96
N VAL A 22 14.61 12.10 8.67
CA VAL A 22 15.08 10.80 8.14
C VAL A 22 16.57 10.62 8.43
N GLN A 23 17.40 11.65 8.20
CA GLN A 23 18.83 11.60 8.50
C GLN A 23 19.09 11.36 9.98
N LYS A 24 18.41 12.11 10.86
CA LYS A 24 18.55 11.97 12.31
C LYS A 24 18.16 10.59 12.80
N ILE A 25 16.98 10.11 12.41
CA ILE A 25 16.46 8.79 12.81
C ILE A 25 17.35 7.67 12.28
N SER A 26 17.82 7.77 11.04
CA SER A 26 18.73 6.78 10.47
C SER A 26 20.05 6.70 11.25
N ALA A 27 20.64 7.85 11.61
CA ALA A 27 21.85 7.90 12.40
C ALA A 27 21.64 7.25 13.79
N GLU A 28 20.53 7.53 14.47
CA GLU A 28 20.18 6.94 15.76
C GLU A 28 20.02 5.41 15.67
N ILE A 29 19.34 4.90 14.65
CA ILE A 29 19.13 3.46 14.44
C ILE A 29 20.48 2.76 14.22
N PHE A 30 21.32 3.27 13.34
CA PHE A 30 22.60 2.64 13.05
C PHE A 30 23.58 2.74 14.21
N ALA A 31 23.47 3.76 15.08
CA ALA A 31 24.27 3.87 16.27
C ALA A 31 23.86 2.89 17.38
N ASN A 32 22.55 2.64 17.55
CA ASN A 32 22.02 1.91 18.69
C ASN A 32 21.54 0.49 18.36
N GLU A 33 20.99 0.27 17.17
CA GLU A 33 20.34 -0.99 16.77
C GLU A 33 20.77 -1.48 15.37
N PRO A 34 22.06 -1.44 15.01
CA PRO A 34 22.51 -1.75 13.65
C PRO A 34 22.17 -3.18 13.22
N VAL A 35 22.21 -4.14 14.13
CA VAL A 35 21.86 -5.54 13.84
C VAL A 35 20.39 -5.67 13.52
N THR A 36 19.52 -5.05 14.29
CA THR A 36 18.05 -5.05 14.03
C THR A 36 17.72 -4.41 12.68
N ALA A 37 18.43 -3.35 12.31
CA ALA A 37 18.22 -2.63 11.06
C ALA A 37 18.68 -3.39 9.81
N LEU A 38 19.75 -4.20 9.92
CA LEU A 38 20.43 -4.83 8.78
C LEU A 38 20.21 -6.34 8.66
N GLN A 39 19.71 -7.01 9.70
CA GLN A 39 19.48 -8.44 9.72
C GLN A 39 18.10 -8.78 9.12
N TYR A 40 17.94 -10.02 8.68
CA TYR A 40 16.65 -10.57 8.34
C TYR A 40 15.70 -10.50 9.53
N GLY A 41 14.45 -10.05 9.25
CA GLY A 41 13.38 -10.01 10.23
C GLY A 41 12.34 -11.12 10.01
N VAL A 42 11.26 -11.07 10.77
CA VAL A 42 10.10 -11.95 10.59
C VAL A 42 9.33 -11.52 9.33
N THR A 43 8.72 -12.51 8.67
CA THR A 43 8.03 -12.30 7.37
C THR A 43 6.90 -11.29 7.46
N GLU A 44 6.19 -11.24 8.58
CA GLU A 44 5.09 -10.32 8.83
C GLU A 44 5.52 -8.87 9.05
N GLY A 45 6.82 -8.64 9.22
CA GLY A 45 7.40 -7.33 9.48
C GLY A 45 7.79 -7.09 10.94
N TYR A 46 8.55 -6.04 11.17
CA TYR A 46 9.13 -5.68 12.47
C TYR A 46 8.07 -5.54 13.57
N THR A 47 8.09 -6.43 14.55
CA THR A 47 7.04 -6.57 15.57
C THR A 47 6.75 -5.27 16.34
N PRO A 48 7.74 -4.48 16.80
CA PRO A 48 7.45 -3.22 17.48
C PRO A 48 6.69 -2.21 16.59
N LEU A 49 7.01 -2.16 15.30
CA LEU A 49 6.29 -1.31 14.35
C LEU A 49 4.85 -1.79 14.15
N ARG A 50 4.65 -3.10 13.95
CA ARG A 50 3.32 -3.69 13.80
C ARG A 50 2.43 -3.37 15.00
N ASN A 51 2.94 -3.55 16.22
CA ASN A 51 2.19 -3.25 17.44
C ASN A 51 1.81 -1.77 17.55
N ARG A 52 2.72 -0.86 17.21
CA ARG A 52 2.43 0.58 17.20
C ARG A 52 1.40 0.94 16.13
N LEU A 53 1.52 0.40 14.93
CA LEU A 53 0.58 0.65 13.84
C LEU A 53 -0.81 0.08 14.14
N THR A 54 -0.90 -1.13 14.70
CA THR A 54 -2.19 -1.71 15.11
C THR A 54 -2.92 -0.79 16.08
N LYS A 55 -2.21 -0.30 17.11
CA LYS A 55 -2.79 0.65 18.05
C LYS A 55 -3.18 1.97 17.37
N PHE A 56 -2.30 2.54 16.56
CA PHE A 56 -2.56 3.80 15.86
C PHE A 56 -3.78 3.73 14.95
N ILE A 57 -3.89 2.64 14.17
CA ILE A 57 -5.01 2.42 13.24
C ILE A 57 -6.31 2.22 14.01
N LYS A 58 -6.26 1.47 15.11
CA LYS A 58 -7.43 1.27 15.98
C LYS A 58 -7.89 2.56 16.62
N ASP A 59 -6.98 3.32 17.22
CA ASP A 59 -7.32 4.55 17.94
C ASP A 59 -7.82 5.65 16.99
N ARG A 60 -7.26 5.75 15.79
CA ARG A 60 -7.54 6.85 14.86
C ARG A 60 -8.69 6.56 13.89
N TYR A 61 -8.83 5.31 13.46
CA TYR A 61 -9.75 4.93 12.38
C TYR A 61 -10.77 3.88 12.81
N ASN A 62 -10.65 3.34 14.04
CA ASN A 62 -11.46 2.23 14.53
C ASN A 62 -11.43 1.00 13.61
N ILE A 63 -10.29 0.75 12.96
CA ILE A 63 -10.03 -0.41 12.10
C ILE A 63 -9.29 -1.48 12.89
N GLY A 64 -9.61 -2.74 12.63
CA GLY A 64 -9.04 -3.92 13.27
C GLY A 64 -9.92 -4.46 14.40
N ARG A 65 -10.02 -5.80 14.45
CA ARG A 65 -10.71 -6.59 15.47
C ARG A 65 -9.67 -7.32 16.30
N ASP A 66 -10.07 -7.92 17.43
CA ASP A 66 -9.14 -8.60 18.34
C ASP A 66 -8.44 -9.81 17.70
N PHE A 67 -9.04 -10.40 16.66
CA PHE A 67 -8.47 -11.54 15.92
C PHE A 67 -7.73 -11.11 14.64
N ASP A 68 -7.74 -9.84 14.26
CA ASP A 68 -7.05 -9.36 13.08
C ASP A 68 -5.55 -9.23 13.34
N SER A 69 -4.75 -9.49 12.33
CA SER A 69 -3.30 -9.34 12.35
C SER A 69 -2.86 -8.33 11.29
N LEU A 70 -1.81 -7.58 11.60
CA LEU A 70 -1.22 -6.61 10.68
C LEU A 70 0.09 -7.15 10.12
N ILE A 71 0.28 -7.02 8.82
CA ILE A 71 1.55 -7.31 8.14
C ILE A 71 2.11 -6.04 7.50
N ILE A 72 3.42 -5.97 7.39
CA ILE A 72 4.12 -4.90 6.68
C ILE A 72 4.51 -5.39 5.29
N SER A 73 4.24 -4.59 4.28
CA SER A 73 4.55 -4.88 2.89
C SER A 73 5.38 -3.78 2.23
N SER A 74 5.96 -4.05 1.08
CA SER A 74 6.71 -3.08 0.28
C SER A 74 5.76 -2.25 -0.60
N GLY A 75 4.92 -1.44 0.04
CA GLY A 75 3.96 -0.55 -0.62
C GLY A 75 2.68 -1.24 -1.08
N ALA A 76 1.72 -0.42 -1.52
CA ALA A 76 0.39 -0.87 -1.90
C ALA A 76 0.38 -1.85 -3.08
N GLN A 77 1.35 -1.75 -4.00
CA GLN A 77 1.46 -2.69 -5.13
C GLN A 77 1.68 -4.12 -4.64
N GLN A 78 2.52 -4.34 -3.64
CA GLN A 78 2.73 -5.67 -3.06
C GLN A 78 1.49 -6.16 -2.31
N VAL A 79 0.74 -5.26 -1.67
CA VAL A 79 -0.54 -5.65 -1.03
C VAL A 79 -1.52 -6.18 -2.08
N MET A 80 -1.66 -5.49 -3.20
CA MET A 80 -2.54 -5.93 -4.30
C MET A 80 -2.10 -7.26 -4.89
N ASP A 81 -0.80 -7.43 -5.09
CA ASP A 81 -0.21 -8.68 -5.60
C ASP A 81 -0.50 -9.86 -4.67
N LEU A 82 -0.19 -9.72 -3.39
CA LEU A 82 -0.42 -10.76 -2.39
C LEU A 82 -1.90 -11.07 -2.18
N ALA A 83 -2.75 -10.04 -2.15
CA ALA A 83 -4.20 -10.22 -2.00
C ALA A 83 -4.79 -10.93 -3.23
N THR A 84 -4.42 -10.53 -4.43
CA THR A 84 -4.87 -11.19 -5.66
C THR A 84 -4.43 -12.65 -5.68
N LYS A 85 -3.17 -12.91 -5.37
CA LYS A 85 -2.62 -14.27 -5.32
C LYS A 85 -3.33 -15.18 -4.30
N ALA A 86 -3.75 -14.59 -3.17
CA ALA A 86 -4.37 -15.37 -2.08
C ALA A 86 -5.88 -15.57 -2.26
N LEU A 87 -6.57 -14.68 -2.97
CA LEU A 87 -8.02 -14.60 -2.98
C LEU A 87 -8.65 -14.87 -4.35
N CYS A 88 -7.87 -14.82 -5.43
CA CYS A 88 -8.40 -14.93 -6.80
C CYS A 88 -7.87 -16.18 -7.50
N ASP A 89 -8.76 -16.84 -8.22
CA ASP A 89 -8.43 -17.88 -9.17
C ASP A 89 -8.43 -17.33 -10.62
N LEU A 90 -7.83 -18.11 -11.54
CA LEU A 90 -7.81 -17.77 -12.96
C LEU A 90 -9.25 -17.62 -13.51
N GLY A 91 -9.55 -16.45 -14.04
CA GLY A 91 -10.85 -16.13 -14.61
C GLY A 91 -11.85 -15.49 -13.66
N ASP A 92 -11.48 -15.35 -12.38
CA ASP A 92 -12.27 -14.57 -11.43
C ASP A 92 -12.44 -13.11 -11.84
N THR A 93 -13.51 -12.50 -11.37
CA THR A 93 -13.81 -11.10 -11.70
C THR A 93 -13.46 -10.18 -10.53
N VAL A 94 -12.62 -9.19 -10.80
CA VAL A 94 -12.34 -8.09 -9.88
C VAL A 94 -13.15 -6.87 -10.31
N ILE A 95 -13.99 -6.37 -9.41
CA ILE A 95 -14.71 -5.12 -9.59
C ILE A 95 -13.78 -3.98 -9.21
N CYS A 96 -13.64 -3.00 -10.08
CA CYS A 96 -12.76 -1.85 -9.85
C CYS A 96 -13.40 -0.56 -10.36
N GLU A 97 -12.95 0.55 -9.82
CA GLU A 97 -13.36 1.87 -10.30
C GLU A 97 -12.95 2.11 -11.76
N CYS A 98 -13.72 2.88 -12.47
CA CYS A 98 -13.40 3.31 -13.83
C CYS A 98 -13.54 4.84 -13.92
N PRO A 99 -12.41 5.60 -14.02
CA PRO A 99 -11.02 5.14 -14.16
C PRO A 99 -10.39 4.61 -12.85
N SER A 100 -9.35 3.79 -12.96
CA SER A 100 -8.58 3.25 -11.83
C SER A 100 -7.08 3.28 -12.08
N PHE A 101 -6.29 3.05 -11.04
CA PHE A 101 -4.83 3.07 -11.12
C PHE A 101 -4.30 1.90 -11.95
N ILE A 102 -3.50 2.22 -12.98
CA ILE A 102 -3.00 1.24 -13.95
C ILE A 102 -2.17 0.10 -13.32
N GLY A 103 -1.44 0.39 -12.25
CA GLY A 103 -0.65 -0.61 -11.53
C GLY A 103 -1.52 -1.72 -10.93
N SER A 104 -2.67 -1.35 -10.33
CA SER A 104 -3.65 -2.30 -9.81
C SER A 104 -4.25 -3.15 -10.91
N LEU A 105 -4.70 -2.49 -11.99
CA LEU A 105 -5.32 -3.19 -13.13
C LEU A 105 -4.37 -4.20 -13.78
N ASN A 106 -3.10 -3.85 -13.92
CA ASN A 106 -2.09 -4.75 -14.46
C ASN A 106 -1.78 -5.90 -13.52
N CYS A 107 -1.77 -5.66 -12.20
CA CYS A 107 -1.62 -6.71 -11.21
C CYS A 107 -2.73 -7.76 -11.35
N PHE A 108 -3.99 -7.35 -11.33
CA PHE A 108 -5.12 -8.29 -11.48
C PHE A 108 -5.08 -9.06 -12.79
N ARG A 109 -4.75 -8.39 -13.91
CA ARG A 109 -4.59 -9.05 -15.22
C ARG A 109 -3.47 -10.08 -15.23
N SER A 110 -2.37 -9.85 -14.51
CA SER A 110 -1.23 -10.78 -14.47
C SER A 110 -1.58 -12.12 -13.81
N TYR A 111 -2.60 -12.14 -12.96
CA TYR A 111 -3.19 -13.35 -12.38
C TYR A 111 -4.34 -13.92 -13.21
N GLY A 112 -4.63 -13.35 -14.39
CA GLY A 112 -5.70 -13.80 -15.28
C GLY A 112 -7.09 -13.43 -14.81
N CYS A 113 -7.24 -12.48 -13.91
CA CYS A 113 -8.55 -11.98 -13.50
C CYS A 113 -9.20 -11.16 -14.63
N LYS A 114 -10.51 -11.23 -14.71
CA LYS A 114 -11.34 -10.33 -15.51
C LYS A 114 -11.57 -9.04 -14.73
N LEU A 115 -11.60 -7.91 -15.42
CA LEU A 115 -11.87 -6.61 -14.78
C LEU A 115 -13.28 -6.14 -15.14
N ALA A 116 -14.08 -5.84 -14.15
CA ALA A 116 -15.35 -5.15 -14.28
C ALA A 116 -15.18 -3.72 -13.78
N GLY A 117 -15.10 -2.77 -14.72
CA GLY A 117 -14.96 -1.35 -14.40
C GLY A 117 -16.32 -0.72 -14.12
N VAL A 118 -16.47 -0.10 -12.94
CA VAL A 118 -17.68 0.61 -12.53
C VAL A 118 -17.40 2.11 -12.50
N PRO A 119 -18.24 2.96 -13.11
CA PRO A 119 -18.04 4.41 -13.12
C PRO A 119 -17.97 5.01 -11.71
N VAL A 120 -17.07 5.97 -11.53
CA VAL A 120 -16.94 6.76 -10.29
C VAL A 120 -17.76 8.03 -10.44
N GLU A 121 -18.60 8.31 -9.46
CA GLU A 121 -19.40 9.52 -9.32
C GLU A 121 -18.86 10.38 -8.17
N ALA A 122 -19.52 11.48 -7.88
CA ALA A 122 -19.05 12.45 -6.88
C ALA A 122 -18.97 11.88 -5.44
N ASP A 123 -19.74 10.84 -5.15
CA ASP A 123 -19.82 10.17 -3.85
C ASP A 123 -19.19 8.77 -3.82
N GLY A 124 -18.57 8.35 -4.92
CA GLY A 124 -17.88 7.07 -5.04
C GLY A 124 -18.30 6.23 -6.25
N MET A 125 -18.06 4.93 -6.14
CA MET A 125 -18.40 3.95 -7.17
C MET A 125 -19.91 3.79 -7.30
N ASN A 126 -20.44 3.84 -8.52
CA ASN A 126 -21.88 3.59 -8.78
C ASN A 126 -22.17 2.11 -8.72
N ILE A 127 -22.67 1.64 -7.57
CA ILE A 127 -22.93 0.21 -7.30
C ILE A 127 -24.21 -0.34 -7.97
N GLU A 128 -25.01 0.52 -8.62
CA GLU A 128 -26.21 0.09 -9.37
C GLU A 128 -25.88 -0.26 -10.84
N LYS A 129 -24.67 0.01 -11.30
CA LYS A 129 -24.15 -0.28 -12.64
C LYS A 129 -23.13 -1.40 -12.64
#